data_bbca5981b3e2d45e15472e8cf15ae269
#
_entry.id   bbca5981b3e2d45e15472e8cf15ae269
#
_cell.length_a   1.000
_cell.length_b   1.000
_cell.length_c   1.000
_cell.angle_alpha   90.00
_cell.angle_beta   90.00
_cell.angle_gamma   90.00
#
_symmetry.space_group_name_H-M   'P 1'
#
loop_
_entity.id
_entity.type
_entity.pdbx_description
1 polymer ?
#
loop_
_entity_poly.entity_id
_entity_poly.type
_entity_poly.pdbx_seq_one_letter_code
_entity_poly.pdbx_strand_id
1 'polypeptide(L)'
;MTTTMAYPWSFLKQFNFTHPPTIVLGRSEEVLDRYKKHSAEIKKKGGIESYLKNCYLSKDNDYYMTKNNFPYYFEDGIAHYVIWFRLETFQEYNNPTAVSKIISEFQEEKNIQFTDYTFFQNIERLRSVPGIPHIHVFAKVST
;
A
#
# COMPACT_ATOMS: atom_id res chain seq x y z
N MET A 1 8.69 -5.14 12.00
CA MET A 1 9.92 -5.86 11.64
C MET A 1 10.85 -4.96 10.83
N THR A 2 12.15 -4.98 11.14
CA THR A 2 13.15 -4.24 10.38
C THR A 2 13.96 -5.15 9.48
N THR A 3 14.55 -4.57 8.45
CA THR A 3 15.56 -5.23 7.62
C THR A 3 16.72 -4.25 7.38
N THR A 4 17.93 -4.79 7.27
CA THR A 4 19.14 -3.99 7.02
C THR A 4 19.48 -3.89 5.55
N MET A 5 18.79 -4.66 4.70
CA MET A 5 19.03 -4.68 3.26
C MET A 5 17.75 -4.36 2.50
N ALA A 6 17.89 -3.49 1.51
CA ALA A 6 16.78 -3.12 0.64
C ALA A 6 16.37 -4.29 -0.25
N TYR A 7 15.06 -4.45 -0.45
CA TYR A 7 14.54 -5.48 -1.33
C TYR A 7 14.72 -5.08 -2.80
N PRO A 8 15.33 -5.96 -3.63
CA PRO A 8 15.43 -5.69 -5.06
C PRO A 8 14.13 -6.01 -5.80
N TRP A 9 13.95 -5.42 -6.98
CA TRP A 9 12.76 -5.64 -7.79
C TRP A 9 12.51 -7.11 -8.12
N SER A 10 13.56 -7.86 -8.41
CA SER A 10 13.45 -9.29 -8.72
C SER A 10 12.78 -10.08 -7.59
N PHE A 11 13.01 -9.69 -6.34
CA PHE A 11 12.36 -10.32 -5.20
C PHE A 11 10.90 -9.85 -5.07
N LEU A 12 10.66 -8.55 -5.18
CA LEU A 12 9.32 -7.98 -4.96
C LEU A 12 8.33 -8.39 -6.03
N LYS A 13 8.79 -8.54 -7.26
CA LYS A 13 7.93 -8.87 -8.40
C LYS A 13 7.31 -10.26 -8.32
N GLN A 14 7.86 -11.16 -7.52
CA GLN A 14 7.29 -12.49 -7.33
C GLN A 14 5.92 -12.48 -6.65
N PHE A 15 5.65 -11.44 -5.87
CA PHE A 15 4.35 -11.29 -5.21
C PHE A 15 3.35 -10.70 -6.19
N ASN A 16 2.11 -11.19 -6.14
CA ASN A 16 1.05 -10.71 -7.02
C ASN A 16 -0.32 -10.98 -6.39
N PHE A 17 -1.38 -10.65 -7.12
CA PHE A 17 -2.76 -10.76 -6.64
C PHE A 17 -3.12 -12.17 -6.16
N THR A 18 -2.64 -13.20 -6.84
CA THR A 18 -2.94 -14.59 -6.47
C THR A 18 -1.91 -15.21 -5.54
N HIS A 19 -0.74 -14.58 -5.39
CA HIS A 19 0.36 -15.07 -4.56
C HIS A 19 0.92 -13.95 -3.69
N PRO A 20 0.14 -13.51 -2.68
CA PRO A 20 0.63 -12.48 -1.75
C PRO A 20 1.75 -13.03 -0.86
N PRO A 21 2.54 -12.15 -0.24
CA PRO A 21 3.57 -12.58 0.70
C PRO A 21 2.95 -13.34 1.89
N THR A 22 3.65 -14.37 2.34
CA THR A 22 3.28 -15.11 3.54
C THR A 22 4.18 -14.74 4.72
N ILE A 23 5.12 -13.83 4.50
CA ILE A 23 6.04 -13.32 5.52
C ILE A 23 5.84 -11.81 5.65
N VAL A 24 6.25 -11.25 6.78
CA VAL A 24 6.23 -9.81 6.99
C VAL A 24 7.41 -9.20 6.23
N LEU A 25 7.11 -8.25 5.33
CA LEU A 25 8.15 -7.47 4.67
C LEU A 25 8.62 -6.37 5.60
N GLY A 26 9.93 -6.16 5.67
CA GLY A 26 10.54 -5.27 6.63
C GLY A 26 10.68 -3.84 6.13
N ARG A 27 10.76 -2.92 7.10
CA ARG A 27 11.10 -1.51 6.90
C ARG A 27 12.53 -1.28 7.38
N SER A 28 13.15 -0.19 6.93
CA SER A 28 14.40 0.24 7.53
C SER A 28 14.13 0.67 8.97
N GLU A 29 15.16 0.68 9.80
CA GLU A 29 15.03 1.09 11.22
C GLU A 29 14.47 2.51 11.33
N GLU A 30 14.96 3.44 10.50
CA GLU A 30 14.49 4.82 10.47
C GLU A 30 13.00 4.92 10.14
N VAL A 31 12.54 4.20 9.12
CA VAL A 31 11.14 4.23 8.71
C VAL A 31 10.25 3.59 9.77
N LEU A 32 10.71 2.50 10.37
CA LEU A 32 9.94 1.84 11.43
C LEU A 32 9.78 2.75 12.65
N ASP A 33 10.82 3.49 13.02
CA ASP A 33 10.75 4.44 14.14
C ASP A 33 9.73 5.55 13.86
N ARG A 34 9.73 6.11 12.65
CA ARG A 34 8.74 7.11 12.25
C ARG A 34 7.32 6.54 12.27
N TYR A 35 7.17 5.31 11.81
CA TYR A 35 5.88 4.61 11.81
C TYR A 35 5.34 4.45 13.23
N LYS A 36 6.18 4.01 14.17
CA LYS A 36 5.78 3.84 15.56
C LYS A 36 5.34 5.15 16.21
N LYS A 37 6.07 6.24 15.97
CA LYS A 37 5.73 7.56 16.49
C LYS A 37 4.40 8.05 15.93
N HIS A 38 4.20 7.90 14.63
CA HIS A 38 2.96 8.29 13.95
C HIS A 38 1.76 7.48 14.47
N SER A 39 1.94 6.17 14.62
CA SER A 39 0.89 5.28 15.14
C SER A 39 0.48 5.66 16.56
N ALA A 40 1.45 6.03 17.41
CA ALA A 40 1.16 6.46 18.78
C ALA A 40 0.34 7.75 18.81
N GLU A 41 0.64 8.72 17.93
CA GLU A 41 -0.13 9.95 17.81
C GLU A 41 -1.55 9.71 17.33
N ILE A 42 -1.70 8.87 16.30
CA ILE A 42 -3.00 8.53 15.74
C ILE A 42 -3.87 7.82 16.77
N LYS A 43 -3.29 6.94 17.58
CA LYS A 43 -4.00 6.26 18.64
C LYS A 43 -4.60 7.24 19.64
N LYS A 44 -3.90 8.32 19.94
CA LYS A 44 -4.38 9.38 20.83
C LYS A 44 -5.53 10.19 20.22
N LYS A 45 -5.63 10.21 18.89
CA LYS A 45 -6.62 11.02 18.15
C LYS A 45 -7.83 10.23 17.65
N GLY A 46 -8.07 9.01 18.16
CA GLY A 46 -9.25 8.23 17.78
C GLY A 46 -8.97 6.97 16.98
N GLY A 47 -7.70 6.66 16.71
CA GLY A 47 -7.30 5.42 16.06
C GLY A 47 -7.08 5.52 14.56
N ILE A 48 -6.44 4.48 14.01
CA ILE A 48 -5.99 4.45 12.61
C ILE A 48 -7.15 4.40 11.62
N GLU A 49 -8.21 3.65 11.91
CA GLU A 49 -9.34 3.52 10.98
C GLU A 49 -10.05 4.85 10.76
N SER A 50 -10.34 5.56 11.86
CA SER A 50 -10.96 6.87 11.78
C SER A 50 -10.09 7.87 11.03
N TYR A 51 -8.78 7.85 11.31
CA TYR A 51 -7.81 8.71 10.66
C TYR A 51 -7.78 8.48 9.14
N LEU A 52 -7.70 7.22 8.72
CA LEU A 52 -7.63 6.86 7.30
C LEU A 52 -8.92 7.20 6.55
N LYS A 53 -10.08 6.96 7.19
CA LYS A 53 -11.36 7.33 6.59
C LYS A 53 -11.46 8.83 6.37
N ASN A 54 -11.02 9.62 7.33
CA ASN A 54 -11.04 11.07 7.20
C ASN A 54 -10.06 11.61 6.17
N CYS A 55 -8.90 10.97 6.03
CA CYS A 55 -7.87 11.42 5.09
C CYS A 55 -8.16 11.01 3.65
N TYR A 56 -8.66 9.80 3.43
CA TYR A 56 -8.67 9.18 2.11
C TYR A 56 -10.03 8.75 1.60
N LEU A 57 -10.98 8.42 2.48
CA LEU A 57 -12.26 7.85 2.08
C LEU A 57 -13.40 8.79 2.46
N SER A 58 -13.67 9.76 1.60
CA SER A 58 -14.82 10.63 1.75
C SER A 58 -16.10 9.91 1.30
N LYS A 59 -17.26 10.59 1.46
CA LYS A 59 -18.55 10.02 1.05
C LYS A 59 -18.65 9.75 -0.46
N ASP A 60 -17.84 10.43 -1.26
CA ASP A 60 -17.98 10.43 -2.71
C ASP A 60 -17.01 9.50 -3.43
N ASN A 61 -16.06 8.89 -2.71
CA ASN A 61 -15.11 7.98 -3.34
C ASN A 61 -15.11 6.61 -2.70
N ASP A 62 -15.02 5.58 -3.54
CA ASP A 62 -14.95 4.19 -3.11
C ASP A 62 -13.53 3.75 -2.81
N TYR A 63 -12.54 4.46 -3.32
CA TYR A 63 -11.13 4.11 -3.14
C TYR A 63 -10.25 5.34 -3.24
N TYR A 64 -9.04 5.22 -2.72
CA TYR A 64 -8.03 6.26 -2.85
C TYR A 64 -6.65 5.64 -2.91
N MET A 65 -5.90 5.93 -3.98
CA MET A 65 -4.53 5.45 -4.14
C MET A 65 -3.55 6.54 -3.74
N THR A 66 -2.57 6.19 -2.92
CA THR A 66 -1.58 7.14 -2.44
C THR A 66 -0.25 6.43 -2.19
N LYS A 67 0.82 7.21 -2.14
CA LYS A 67 2.13 6.69 -1.75
C LYS A 67 2.09 6.28 -0.29
N ASN A 68 2.70 5.15 0.04
CA ASN A 68 2.81 4.72 1.42
C ASN A 68 3.84 5.60 2.14
N ASN A 69 3.42 6.27 3.22
CA ASN A 69 4.29 7.15 4.00
C ASN A 69 5.36 6.40 4.80
N PHE A 70 5.14 5.10 5.02
CA PHE A 70 6.04 4.24 5.77
C PHE A 70 6.34 2.99 4.94
N PRO A 71 7.05 3.15 3.81
CA PRO A 71 7.24 2.05 2.86
C PRO A 71 8.11 0.94 3.43
N TYR A 72 7.96 -0.25 2.88
CA TYR A 72 8.94 -1.30 3.08
C TYR A 72 10.28 -0.85 2.49
N TYR A 73 11.36 -1.48 2.90
CA TYR A 73 12.69 -1.05 2.49
C TYR A 73 13.03 -1.56 1.09
N PHE A 74 12.80 -0.71 0.10
CA PHE A 74 13.02 -1.02 -1.31
C PHE A 74 14.29 -0.38 -1.83
N GLU A 75 14.91 -1.01 -2.83
CA GLU A 75 16.00 -0.38 -3.57
C GLU A 75 15.50 0.87 -4.30
N ASP A 76 16.42 1.77 -4.65
CA ASP A 76 16.09 3.00 -5.36
C ASP A 76 15.36 2.69 -6.67
N GLY A 77 14.45 3.56 -7.06
CA GLY A 77 13.65 3.38 -8.28
C GLY A 77 12.42 2.51 -8.10
N ILE A 78 12.16 2.03 -6.88
CA ILE A 78 10.98 1.24 -6.56
C ILE A 78 10.15 2.02 -5.54
N ALA A 79 8.87 2.17 -5.84
CA ALA A 79 7.94 2.89 -4.97
C ALA A 79 6.89 1.96 -4.38
N HIS A 80 6.45 2.26 -3.17
CA HIS A 80 5.42 1.53 -2.45
C HIS A 80 4.18 2.41 -2.35
N TYR A 81 3.12 2.02 -3.05
CA TYR A 81 1.82 2.67 -2.98
C TYR A 81 0.82 1.78 -2.26
N VAL A 82 -0.27 2.35 -1.83
CA VAL A 82 -1.39 1.63 -1.24
C VAL A 82 -2.69 2.19 -1.80
N ILE A 83 -3.64 1.30 -2.06
CA ILE A 83 -4.99 1.67 -2.45
C ILE A 83 -5.88 1.34 -1.26
N TRP A 84 -6.52 2.35 -0.70
CA TRP A 84 -7.48 2.21 0.40
C TRP A 84 -8.88 2.10 -0.20
N PHE A 85 -9.69 1.17 0.30
CA PHE A 85 -11.04 0.95 -0.21
C PHE A 85 -12.07 1.16 0.88
N ARG A 86 -13.23 1.66 0.47
CA ARG A 86 -14.40 1.66 1.32
C ARG A 86 -14.87 0.21 1.49
N LEU A 87 -15.13 -0.20 2.70
CA LEU A 87 -15.52 -1.59 3.00
C LEU A 87 -16.78 -2.01 2.23
N GLU A 88 -17.76 -1.12 2.17
CA GLU A 88 -19.09 -1.42 1.61
C GLU A 88 -19.05 -1.76 0.13
N THR A 89 -18.07 -1.23 -0.61
CA THR A 89 -17.99 -1.43 -2.06
C THR A 89 -16.75 -2.21 -2.50
N PHE A 90 -15.92 -2.64 -1.57
CA PHE A 90 -14.66 -3.30 -1.89
C PHE A 90 -14.80 -4.49 -2.83
N GLN A 91 -15.86 -5.29 -2.67
CA GLN A 91 -16.07 -6.49 -3.49
C GLN A 91 -16.16 -6.17 -4.98
N GLU A 92 -16.61 -4.96 -5.35
CA GLU A 92 -16.71 -4.54 -6.74
C GLU A 92 -15.33 -4.31 -7.37
N TYR A 93 -14.30 -4.07 -6.55
CA TYR A 93 -12.95 -3.74 -7.01
C TYR A 93 -11.92 -4.84 -6.73
N ASN A 94 -12.31 -5.88 -6.01
CA ASN A 94 -11.39 -6.92 -5.57
C ASN A 94 -11.12 -7.96 -6.66
N ASN A 95 -10.53 -7.49 -7.77
CA ASN A 95 -10.12 -8.34 -8.88
C ASN A 95 -9.00 -7.63 -9.67
N PRO A 96 -8.14 -8.39 -10.37
CA PRO A 96 -6.99 -7.80 -11.06
C PRO A 96 -7.34 -6.74 -12.09
N THR A 97 -8.42 -6.92 -12.83
CA THR A 97 -8.83 -5.96 -13.86
C THR A 97 -9.20 -4.62 -13.27
N ALA A 98 -10.02 -4.61 -12.21
CA ALA A 98 -10.43 -3.39 -11.55
C ALA A 98 -9.24 -2.67 -10.91
N VAL A 99 -8.35 -3.41 -10.25
CA VAL A 99 -7.16 -2.84 -9.61
C VAL A 99 -6.22 -2.24 -10.66
N SER A 100 -5.98 -2.93 -11.77
CA SER A 100 -5.15 -2.41 -12.86
C SER A 100 -5.70 -1.12 -13.43
N LYS A 101 -7.02 -1.01 -13.53
CA LYS A 101 -7.68 0.21 -14.00
C LYS A 101 -7.43 1.37 -13.05
N ILE A 102 -7.54 1.13 -11.75
CA ILE A 102 -7.26 2.15 -10.72
C ILE A 102 -5.81 2.63 -10.85
N ILE A 103 -4.87 1.71 -11.01
CA ILE A 103 -3.45 2.03 -11.15
C ILE A 103 -3.19 2.85 -12.42
N SER A 104 -3.84 2.50 -13.53
CA SER A 104 -3.71 3.26 -14.78
C SER A 104 -4.25 4.68 -14.63
N GLU A 105 -5.41 4.84 -14.02
CA GLU A 105 -6.00 6.15 -13.78
C GLU A 105 -5.12 7.01 -12.86
N PHE A 106 -4.52 6.41 -11.85
CA PHE A 106 -3.61 7.09 -10.95
C PHE A 106 -2.37 7.62 -11.69
N GLN A 107 -1.78 6.81 -12.55
CA GLN A 107 -0.62 7.21 -13.35
C GLN A 107 -0.96 8.39 -14.27
N GLU A 108 -2.12 8.34 -14.89
CA GLU A 108 -2.59 9.42 -15.77
C GLU A 108 -2.80 10.71 -15.00
N GLU A 109 -3.53 10.63 -13.89
CA GLU A 109 -3.85 11.79 -13.05
C GLU A 109 -2.59 12.45 -12.48
N LYS A 110 -1.62 11.67 -12.05
CA LYS A 110 -0.37 12.18 -11.46
C LYS A 110 0.72 12.47 -12.48
N ASN A 111 0.47 12.18 -13.75
CA ASN A 111 1.44 12.32 -14.83
C ASN A 111 2.74 11.58 -14.53
N ILE A 112 2.62 10.34 -14.12
CA ILE A 112 3.75 9.45 -13.86
C ILE A 112 3.56 8.18 -14.67
N GLN A 113 4.66 7.45 -14.89
CA GLN A 113 4.62 6.19 -15.63
C GLN A 113 5.44 5.14 -14.90
N PHE A 114 4.78 4.02 -14.57
CA PHE A 114 5.47 2.86 -14.03
C PHE A 114 6.05 2.05 -15.18
N THR A 115 7.30 1.64 -15.08
CA THR A 115 7.91 0.75 -16.07
C THR A 115 7.50 -0.68 -15.83
N ASP A 116 7.15 -1.01 -14.60
CA ASP A 116 6.60 -2.30 -14.20
C ASP A 116 5.91 -2.13 -12.85
N TYR A 117 4.96 -3.00 -12.53
CA TYR A 117 4.33 -2.98 -11.21
C TYR A 117 3.71 -4.33 -10.88
N THR A 118 3.47 -4.55 -9.60
CA THR A 118 2.68 -5.67 -9.11
C THR A 118 1.85 -5.21 -7.93
N PHE A 119 0.81 -5.97 -7.60
CA PHE A 119 -0.06 -5.61 -6.49
C PHE A 119 -0.66 -6.85 -5.83
N PHE A 120 -0.99 -6.70 -4.55
CA PHE A 120 -1.59 -7.79 -3.78
C PHE A 120 -2.29 -7.21 -2.54
N GLN A 121 -3.24 -7.97 -1.99
CA GLN A 121 -3.76 -7.72 -0.66
C GLN A 121 -3.04 -8.65 0.31
N ASN A 122 -2.55 -8.13 1.43
CA ASN A 122 -1.95 -8.98 2.46
C ASN A 122 -2.95 -10.02 2.95
N ILE A 123 -2.46 -11.21 3.27
CA ILE A 123 -3.28 -12.23 3.94
C ILE A 123 -3.74 -11.68 5.29
N GLU A 124 -4.86 -12.19 5.79
CA GLU A 124 -5.54 -11.61 6.95
C GLU A 124 -4.62 -11.41 8.16
N ARG A 125 -3.81 -12.41 8.50
CA ARG A 125 -2.91 -12.33 9.66
C ARG A 125 -1.80 -11.29 9.54
N LEU A 126 -1.53 -10.77 8.34
CA LEU A 126 -0.49 -9.77 8.09
C LEU A 126 -1.05 -8.36 7.87
N ARG A 127 -2.37 -8.17 7.98
CA ARG A 127 -2.98 -6.86 7.78
C ARG A 127 -2.82 -5.99 9.02
N SER A 128 -2.20 -4.81 8.83
CA SER A 128 -2.02 -3.85 9.92
C SER A 128 -3.28 -3.05 10.22
N VAL A 129 -4.20 -2.93 9.25
CA VAL A 129 -5.47 -2.21 9.40
C VAL A 129 -6.60 -3.11 8.88
N PRO A 130 -7.04 -4.10 9.67
CA PRO A 130 -8.00 -5.08 9.17
C PRO A 130 -9.39 -4.53 8.86
N GLY A 131 -9.79 -3.41 9.49
CA GLY A 131 -11.12 -2.80 9.28
C GLY A 131 -11.25 -2.01 7.99
N ILE A 132 -10.15 -1.70 7.30
CA ILE A 132 -10.16 -0.97 6.03
C ILE A 132 -9.45 -1.81 4.98
N PRO A 133 -10.17 -2.34 3.97
CA PRO A 133 -9.54 -3.12 2.92
C PRO A 133 -8.51 -2.27 2.17
N HIS A 134 -7.36 -2.86 1.87
CA HIS A 134 -6.33 -2.16 1.12
C HIS A 134 -5.47 -3.12 0.33
N ILE A 135 -4.92 -2.60 -0.77
CA ILE A 135 -4.05 -3.35 -1.67
C ILE A 135 -2.72 -2.62 -1.76
N HIS A 136 -1.63 -3.35 -1.58
CA HIS A 136 -0.28 -2.83 -1.77
C HIS A 136 0.08 -2.86 -3.24
N VAL A 137 0.69 -1.78 -3.72
CA VAL A 137 1.20 -1.68 -5.08
C VAL A 137 2.69 -1.40 -5.01
N PHE A 138 3.48 -2.28 -5.59
CA PHE A 138 4.92 -2.08 -5.74
C PHE A 138 5.16 -1.69 -7.20
N ALA A 139 5.82 -0.57 -7.42
CA ALA A 139 6.01 -0.04 -8.76
C ALA A 139 7.46 0.33 -9.02
N LYS A 140 7.95 -0.07 -10.18
CA LYS A 140 9.25 0.37 -10.66
C LYS A 140 9.02 1.64 -11.46
N VAL A 141 9.66 2.73 -11.02
CA VAL A 141 9.45 4.03 -11.63
C VAL A 141 10.62 4.42 -12.50
N SER A 142 10.32 5.13 -13.59
CA SER A 142 11.33 5.65 -14.49
C SER A 142 12.04 6.83 -13.82
N THR A 143 13.36 6.83 -13.86
CA THR A 143 14.17 7.93 -13.32
C THR A 143 14.46 8.95 -14.42
#